data_260bb974b32dff691d206fa9320644a7
#
_entry.id   260bb974b32dff691d206fa9320644a7
#
_cell.length_a   1.000
_cell.length_b   1.000
_cell.length_c   1.000
_cell.angle_alpha   90.00
_cell.angle_beta   90.00
_cell.angle_gamma   90.00
#
_symmetry.space_group_name_H-M   'P 1'
#
loop_
_entity.id
_entity.type
_entity.pdbx_description
1 polymer ?
#
loop_
_entity_poly.entity_id
_entity_poly.type
_entity_poly.pdbx_seq_one_letter_code
_entity_poly.pdbx_strand_id
1 'polypeptide(L)'
;MRGDAVHKQIVDAYNSFLPHPRGYRLTYSDDYCAAMVSAAAILCGLTEVVPVECSCGEQVKWYQARGQWIEDDAHIPTVGEQVFYCWNDRKDYALTDCTGAPNHTGIVTACDDQSFTVFEGNKGSRHECAYRVIPVNGRYIRGFGVPKYPADKTVLTRGDKGEAVGKLQEFLNACGYALDVDNSFGPATQRAWREYVYAYLEKILK
;
A
#
# COMPACT_ATOMS: atom_id res chain seq x y z
N MET A 1 -3.47 16.70 0.39
CA MET A 1 -2.31 17.59 0.66
C MET A 1 -1.91 17.44 2.12
N ARG A 2 -0.69 17.86 2.49
CA ARG A 2 -0.27 17.83 3.90
C ARG A 2 -1.27 18.62 4.76
N GLY A 3 -1.76 18.03 5.85
CA GLY A 3 -2.76 18.63 6.73
C GLY A 3 -4.22 18.51 6.26
N ASP A 4 -4.49 17.93 5.08
CA ASP A 4 -5.87 17.62 4.67
C ASP A 4 -6.45 16.39 5.41
N ALA A 5 -7.72 16.08 5.16
CA ALA A 5 -8.42 15.00 5.86
C ALA A 5 -7.73 13.63 5.65
N VAL A 6 -7.24 13.35 4.44
CA VAL A 6 -6.57 12.07 4.13
C VAL A 6 -5.24 11.96 4.87
N HIS A 7 -4.43 13.02 4.88
CA HIS A 7 -3.19 13.05 5.64
C HIS A 7 -3.44 12.84 7.14
N LYS A 8 -4.44 13.53 7.71
CA LYS A 8 -4.80 13.36 9.13
C LYS A 8 -5.20 11.92 9.45
N GLN A 9 -6.02 11.30 8.62
CA GLN A 9 -6.42 9.90 8.80
C GLN A 9 -5.23 8.94 8.76
N ILE A 10 -4.27 9.15 7.85
CA ILE A 10 -3.04 8.36 7.79
C ILE A 10 -2.22 8.51 9.07
N VAL A 11 -2.03 9.74 9.53
CA VAL A 11 -1.30 10.03 10.78
C VAL A 11 -2.00 9.44 11.99
N ASP A 12 -3.33 9.55 12.07
CA ASP A 12 -4.12 9.02 13.18
C ASP A 12 -4.09 7.48 13.18
N ALA A 13 -4.24 6.85 12.01
CA ALA A 13 -4.13 5.39 11.88
C ALA A 13 -2.74 4.89 12.29
N TYR A 14 -1.66 5.53 11.82
CA TYR A 14 -0.30 5.21 12.25
C TYR A 14 -0.14 5.38 13.77
N ASN A 15 -0.59 6.50 14.31
CA ASN A 15 -0.47 6.83 15.73
C ASN A 15 -1.35 5.96 16.64
N SER A 16 -2.34 5.26 16.11
CA SER A 16 -3.18 4.33 16.88
C SER A 16 -2.48 2.99 17.16
N PHE A 17 -1.43 2.66 16.42
CA PHE A 17 -0.69 1.41 16.59
C PHE A 17 0.25 1.51 17.79
N LEU A 18 0.07 0.61 18.77
CA LEU A 18 0.83 0.61 20.04
C LEU A 18 1.47 -0.77 20.29
N PRO A 19 2.69 -0.83 20.86
CA PRO A 19 3.57 0.32 21.11
C PRO A 19 4.11 0.89 19.80
N HIS A 20 4.34 2.21 19.77
CA HIS A 20 4.94 2.82 18.58
C HIS A 20 6.35 2.27 18.34
N PRO A 21 6.69 1.93 17.09
CA PRO A 21 8.06 1.63 16.72
C PRO A 21 8.98 2.78 17.16
N ARG A 22 10.03 2.47 17.90
CA ARG A 22 10.99 3.45 18.41
C ARG A 22 10.39 4.62 19.23
N GLY A 23 9.11 4.50 19.66
CA GLY A 23 8.41 5.53 20.44
C GLY A 23 8.07 6.82 19.65
N TYR A 24 8.22 6.83 18.33
CA TYR A 24 7.99 8.03 17.50
C TYR A 24 6.52 8.16 17.10
N ARG A 25 5.96 9.34 17.32
CA ARG A 25 4.61 9.72 16.87
C ARG A 25 4.69 10.79 15.79
N LEU A 26 3.84 10.67 14.78
CA LEU A 26 3.73 11.66 13.72
C LEU A 26 2.84 12.83 14.11
N THR A 27 3.15 13.99 13.57
CA THR A 27 2.30 15.19 13.57
C THR A 27 1.72 15.40 12.18
N TYR A 28 0.72 16.28 12.07
CA TYR A 28 0.10 16.63 10.78
C TYR A 28 0.98 17.53 9.89
N SER A 29 2.22 17.77 10.27
CA SER A 29 3.22 18.48 9.46
C SER A 29 4.36 17.60 8.96
N ASP A 30 4.41 16.36 9.41
CA ASP A 30 5.47 15.42 9.03
C ASP A 30 5.27 14.84 7.63
N ASP A 31 6.37 14.34 7.05
CA ASP A 31 6.32 13.53 5.84
C ASP A 31 5.68 12.18 6.15
N TYR A 32 4.82 11.71 5.26
CA TYR A 32 3.95 10.57 5.55
C TYR A 32 3.95 9.47 4.49
N CYS A 33 4.94 9.42 3.59
CA CYS A 33 5.00 8.37 2.57
C CYS A 33 5.09 6.95 3.19
N ALA A 34 6.02 6.74 4.12
CA ALA A 34 6.16 5.47 4.84
C ALA A 34 4.99 5.22 5.79
N ALA A 35 4.49 6.27 6.46
CA ALA A 35 3.33 6.16 7.33
C ALA A 35 2.03 5.80 6.57
N MET A 36 1.89 6.20 5.31
CA MET A 36 0.76 5.79 4.47
C MET A 36 0.75 4.27 4.26
N VAL A 37 1.90 3.67 3.96
CA VAL A 37 2.02 2.20 3.84
C VAL A 37 1.71 1.52 5.17
N SER A 38 2.25 2.04 6.27
CA SER A 38 1.99 1.54 7.62
C SER A 38 0.51 1.66 8.00
N ALA A 39 -0.14 2.78 7.70
CA ALA A 39 -1.56 2.98 7.96
C ALA A 39 -2.42 2.00 7.17
N ALA A 40 -2.10 1.76 5.89
CA ALA A 40 -2.78 0.73 5.09
C ALA A 40 -2.62 -0.66 5.73
N ALA A 41 -1.41 -1.02 6.18
CA ALA A 41 -1.16 -2.29 6.85
C ALA A 41 -1.97 -2.43 8.16
N ILE A 42 -2.03 -1.38 8.98
CA ILE A 42 -2.82 -1.35 10.22
C ILE A 42 -4.30 -1.56 9.92
N LEU A 43 -4.85 -0.79 8.99
CA LEU A 43 -6.27 -0.83 8.63
C LEU A 43 -6.69 -2.17 8.02
N CYS A 44 -5.76 -2.83 7.31
CA CYS A 44 -5.99 -4.15 6.71
C CYS A 44 -5.60 -5.34 7.62
N GLY A 45 -5.10 -5.09 8.83
CA GLY A 45 -4.62 -6.16 9.74
C GLY A 45 -3.40 -6.92 9.18
N LEU A 46 -2.51 -6.23 8.48
CA LEU A 46 -1.34 -6.80 7.80
C LEU A 46 -0.01 -6.44 8.46
N THR A 47 -0.04 -6.04 9.72
CA THR A 47 1.13 -5.55 10.48
C THR A 47 2.23 -6.59 10.70
N GLU A 48 1.90 -7.88 10.54
CA GLU A 48 2.88 -8.96 10.63
C GLU A 48 3.69 -9.16 9.33
N VAL A 49 3.18 -8.66 8.20
CA VAL A 49 3.78 -8.88 6.87
C VAL A 49 4.21 -7.59 6.16
N VAL A 50 3.74 -6.46 6.65
CA VAL A 50 4.12 -5.12 6.17
C VAL A 50 4.62 -4.32 7.38
N PRO A 51 5.78 -3.66 7.30
CA PRO A 51 6.34 -2.93 8.43
C PRO A 51 5.46 -1.76 8.88
N VAL A 52 5.25 -1.63 10.18
CA VAL A 52 4.65 -0.44 10.79
C VAL A 52 5.77 0.50 11.23
N GLU A 53 6.13 1.42 10.36
CA GLU A 53 7.25 2.35 10.58
C GLU A 53 7.06 3.62 9.73
N CYS A 54 7.42 4.77 10.23
CA CYS A 54 7.32 6.04 9.50
C CYS A 54 8.62 6.46 8.78
N SER A 55 9.66 5.65 8.87
CA SER A 55 10.95 5.85 8.19
C SER A 55 11.14 4.84 7.08
N CYS A 56 11.37 5.30 5.85
CA CYS A 56 11.68 4.43 4.71
C CYS A 56 12.91 3.53 4.99
N GLY A 57 13.95 4.08 5.61
CA GLY A 57 15.15 3.32 5.94
C GLY A 57 14.88 2.20 6.95
N GLU A 58 14.04 2.42 7.94
CA GLU A 58 13.69 1.40 8.92
C GLU A 58 12.76 0.34 8.31
N GLN A 59 11.86 0.72 7.40
CA GLN A 59 11.06 -0.25 6.64
C GLN A 59 11.96 -1.16 5.78
N VAL A 60 12.97 -0.61 5.11
CA VAL A 60 13.95 -1.41 4.34
C VAL A 60 14.69 -2.40 5.25
N LYS A 61 15.21 -1.95 6.40
CA LYS A 61 15.86 -2.84 7.38
C LYS A 61 14.94 -3.96 7.85
N TRP A 62 13.65 -3.65 8.04
CA TRP A 62 12.65 -4.64 8.42
C TRP A 62 12.49 -5.75 7.37
N TYR A 63 12.43 -5.39 6.08
CA TYR A 63 12.39 -6.36 4.98
C TYR A 63 13.71 -7.13 4.84
N GLN A 64 14.86 -6.47 4.96
CA GLN A 64 16.17 -7.10 4.91
C GLN A 64 16.32 -8.16 6.00
N ALA A 65 15.94 -7.85 7.23
CA ALA A 65 16.01 -8.78 8.36
C ALA A 65 15.15 -10.05 8.16
N ARG A 66 14.19 -10.02 7.25
CA ARG A 66 13.29 -11.14 6.94
C ARG A 66 13.60 -11.85 5.63
N GLY A 67 14.65 -11.45 4.92
CA GLY A 67 14.95 -11.96 3.58
C GLY A 67 13.82 -11.66 2.58
N GLN A 68 13.17 -10.52 2.71
CA GLN A 68 12.06 -10.03 1.91
C GLN A 68 12.42 -8.72 1.18
N TRP A 69 13.69 -8.47 0.98
CA TRP A 69 14.20 -7.31 0.27
C TRP A 69 14.83 -7.73 -1.06
N ILE A 70 14.43 -7.06 -2.14
CA ILE A 70 15.04 -7.20 -3.47
C ILE A 70 15.73 -5.87 -3.79
N GLU A 71 17.07 -5.94 -3.95
CA GLU A 71 17.89 -4.79 -4.33
C GLU A 71 18.27 -4.91 -5.82
N ASP A 72 17.24 -4.89 -6.67
CA ASP A 72 17.37 -4.99 -8.11
C ASP A 72 16.29 -4.10 -8.72
N ASP A 73 16.69 -3.02 -9.41
CA ASP A 73 15.76 -2.09 -10.02
C ASP A 73 15.15 -2.63 -11.33
N ALA A 74 15.73 -3.69 -11.91
CA ALA A 74 15.16 -4.45 -13.02
C ALA A 74 14.12 -5.50 -12.58
N HIS A 75 13.89 -5.67 -11.26
CA HIS A 75 12.82 -6.52 -10.75
C HIS A 75 11.46 -6.07 -11.28
N ILE A 76 10.69 -7.00 -11.82
CA ILE A 76 9.29 -6.76 -12.21
C ILE A 76 8.43 -7.03 -10.97
N PRO A 77 7.90 -5.98 -10.32
CA PRO A 77 7.18 -6.19 -9.08
C PRO A 77 5.79 -6.78 -9.29
N THR A 78 5.24 -7.37 -8.24
CA THR A 78 3.85 -7.79 -8.21
C THR A 78 2.99 -6.80 -7.39
N VAL A 79 1.67 -6.83 -7.63
CA VAL A 79 0.72 -5.99 -6.87
C VAL A 79 0.82 -6.31 -5.38
N GLY A 80 0.93 -5.26 -4.58
CA GLY A 80 1.10 -5.34 -3.13
C GLY A 80 2.56 -5.24 -2.66
N GLU A 81 3.54 -5.36 -3.54
CA GLU A 81 4.93 -5.06 -3.17
C GLU A 81 5.12 -3.58 -2.85
N GLN A 82 6.06 -3.30 -1.99
CA GLN A 82 6.42 -1.94 -1.60
C GLN A 82 7.68 -1.52 -2.33
N VAL A 83 7.61 -0.48 -3.16
CA VAL A 83 8.77 0.09 -3.84
C VAL A 83 9.37 1.22 -3.00
N PHE A 84 10.68 1.31 -3.01
CA PHE A 84 11.45 2.37 -2.35
C PHE A 84 12.27 3.15 -3.37
N TYR A 85 12.39 4.46 -3.14
CA TYR A 85 13.09 5.39 -4.00
C TYR A 85 14.18 6.14 -3.26
N CYS A 86 15.22 6.54 -4.00
CA CYS A 86 16.21 7.52 -3.56
C CYS A 86 16.23 8.69 -4.55
N TRP A 87 15.38 9.70 -4.34
CA TRP A 87 15.31 10.87 -5.22
C TRP A 87 16.55 11.76 -5.20
N ASN A 88 17.37 11.65 -4.17
CA ASN A 88 18.57 12.46 -3.97
C ASN A 88 19.83 11.82 -4.52
N ASP A 89 19.74 10.59 -5.02
CA ASP A 89 20.89 9.93 -5.62
C ASP A 89 21.21 10.62 -6.95
N ARG A 90 22.44 11.10 -7.10
CA ARG A 90 22.93 11.82 -8.27
C ARG A 90 23.82 10.97 -9.16
N LYS A 91 23.94 9.67 -8.90
CA LYS A 91 24.74 8.75 -9.70
C LYS A 91 24.14 8.55 -11.09
N ASP A 92 24.97 8.15 -12.02
CA ASP A 92 24.53 7.78 -13.35
C ASP A 92 23.92 6.37 -13.35
N TYR A 93 22.61 6.31 -13.26
CA TYR A 93 21.85 5.07 -13.20
C TYR A 93 21.80 4.27 -14.52
N ALA A 94 22.31 4.81 -15.61
CA ALA A 94 22.49 4.02 -16.82
C ALA A 94 23.56 2.92 -16.62
N LEU A 95 24.32 2.98 -15.53
CA LEU A 95 25.46 2.10 -15.27
C LEU A 95 25.45 1.42 -13.90
N THR A 96 24.63 1.84 -12.95
CA THR A 96 24.64 1.30 -11.56
C THR A 96 23.27 1.38 -10.91
N ASP A 97 22.94 0.36 -10.13
CA ASP A 97 21.77 0.36 -9.25
C ASP A 97 21.78 1.53 -8.26
N CYS A 98 20.61 2.04 -7.93
CA CYS A 98 20.47 3.05 -6.90
C CYS A 98 20.80 2.45 -5.53
N THR A 99 21.90 2.91 -4.90
CA THR A 99 22.36 2.44 -3.60
C THR A 99 22.20 3.46 -2.48
N GLY A 100 21.61 4.63 -2.78
CA GLY A 100 21.38 5.70 -1.83
C GLY A 100 20.41 5.34 -0.70
N ALA A 101 20.37 6.17 0.33
CA ALA A 101 19.38 6.01 1.40
C ALA A 101 17.96 6.24 0.86
N PRO A 102 17.00 5.34 1.12
CA PRO A 102 15.63 5.52 0.65
C PRO A 102 14.97 6.72 1.34
N ASN A 103 14.35 7.58 0.56
CA ASN A 103 13.68 8.78 1.06
C ASN A 103 12.22 8.91 0.62
N HIS A 104 11.71 7.92 -0.12
CA HIS A 104 10.31 7.85 -0.51
C HIS A 104 9.89 6.40 -0.74
N THR A 105 8.58 6.13 -0.68
CA THR A 105 8.02 4.80 -0.86
C THR A 105 6.55 4.85 -1.26
N GLY A 106 6.05 3.74 -1.82
CA GLY A 106 4.65 3.51 -2.13
C GLY A 106 4.34 2.04 -2.35
N ILE A 107 3.07 1.73 -2.61
CA ILE A 107 2.57 0.37 -2.83
C ILE A 107 2.28 0.17 -4.32
N VAL A 108 2.79 -0.91 -4.90
CA VAL A 108 2.49 -1.31 -6.28
C VAL A 108 1.03 -1.74 -6.40
N THR A 109 0.30 -1.14 -7.33
CA THR A 109 -1.14 -1.38 -7.54
C THR A 109 -1.48 -1.97 -8.89
N ALA A 110 -0.56 -1.89 -9.86
CA ALA A 110 -0.64 -2.54 -11.17
C ALA A 110 0.77 -2.68 -11.73
N CYS A 111 1.01 -3.68 -12.57
CA CYS A 111 2.29 -3.89 -13.25
C CYS A 111 2.12 -4.65 -14.56
N ASP A 112 3.06 -4.42 -15.46
CA ASP A 112 3.33 -5.18 -16.66
C ASP A 112 4.86 -5.34 -16.82
N ASP A 113 5.31 -5.91 -17.94
CA ASP A 113 6.73 -6.17 -18.18
C ASP A 113 7.57 -4.89 -18.40
N GLN A 114 6.94 -3.74 -18.59
CA GLN A 114 7.62 -2.48 -18.94
C GLN A 114 7.49 -1.43 -17.84
N SER A 115 6.39 -1.46 -17.07
CA SER A 115 6.08 -0.43 -16.08
C SER A 115 5.21 -0.95 -14.96
N PHE A 116 5.19 -0.21 -13.87
CA PHE A 116 4.27 -0.46 -12.76
C PHE A 116 3.69 0.83 -12.20
N THR A 117 2.48 0.73 -11.69
CA THR A 117 1.77 1.84 -11.06
C THR A 117 1.88 1.73 -9.55
N VAL A 118 2.23 2.83 -8.90
CA VAL A 118 2.44 2.92 -7.45
C VAL A 118 1.46 3.92 -6.87
N PHE A 119 0.81 3.57 -5.77
CA PHE A 119 0.08 4.50 -4.93
C PHE A 119 1.01 5.03 -3.84
N GLU A 120 1.15 6.34 -3.76
CA GLU A 120 2.09 7.04 -2.87
C GLU A 120 1.37 8.02 -1.95
N GLY A 121 1.82 8.12 -0.72
CA GLY A 121 1.53 9.26 0.16
C GLY A 121 2.62 10.32 0.05
N ASN A 122 2.33 11.56 0.39
CA ASN A 122 3.30 12.67 0.38
C ASN A 122 3.96 12.92 -0.99
N LYS A 123 3.21 12.70 -2.08
CA LYS A 123 3.72 12.80 -3.44
C LYS A 123 3.85 14.24 -3.90
N GLY A 124 5.03 14.57 -4.46
CA GLY A 124 5.32 15.83 -5.13
C GLY A 124 5.21 17.06 -4.22
N SER A 125 5.22 18.23 -4.82
CA SER A 125 5.15 19.53 -4.11
C SER A 125 3.80 19.77 -3.40
N ARG A 126 2.74 19.07 -3.82
CA ARG A 126 1.42 19.16 -3.18
C ARG A 126 1.28 18.26 -1.95
N HIS A 127 2.25 17.37 -1.70
CA HIS A 127 2.19 16.42 -0.60
C HIS A 127 0.85 15.67 -0.55
N GLU A 128 0.44 15.09 -1.66
CA GLU A 128 -0.86 14.41 -1.81
C GLU A 128 -0.71 12.89 -1.85
N CYS A 129 -1.81 12.17 -1.65
CA CYS A 129 -1.89 10.77 -2.02
C CYS A 129 -2.26 10.68 -3.50
N ALA A 130 -1.42 10.04 -4.32
CA ALA A 130 -1.67 9.93 -5.75
C ALA A 130 -0.88 8.77 -6.37
N TYR A 131 -1.28 8.40 -7.58
CA TYR A 131 -0.61 7.39 -8.39
C TYR A 131 0.59 7.95 -9.13
N ARG A 132 1.58 7.08 -9.34
CA ARG A 132 2.74 7.30 -10.22
C ARG A 132 2.95 6.08 -11.08
N VAL A 133 3.26 6.26 -12.36
CA VAL A 133 3.76 5.20 -13.23
C VAL A 133 5.27 5.29 -13.28
N ILE A 134 5.93 4.16 -13.06
CA ILE A 134 7.38 4.00 -13.05
C ILE A 134 7.75 2.93 -14.08
N PRO A 135 8.72 3.17 -14.97
CA PRO A 135 9.26 2.10 -15.80
C PRO A 135 10.02 1.08 -14.95
N VAL A 136 9.96 -0.19 -15.34
CA VAL A 136 10.89 -1.22 -14.82
C VAL A 136 12.31 -0.75 -15.08
N ASN A 137 13.22 -1.01 -14.16
CA ASN A 137 14.58 -0.47 -14.18
C ASN A 137 14.62 1.07 -14.15
N GLY A 138 13.67 1.68 -13.45
CA GLY A 138 13.54 3.14 -13.36
C GLY A 138 14.64 3.78 -12.52
N ARG A 139 15.09 4.93 -12.94
CA ARG A 139 16.27 5.64 -12.46
C ARG A 139 16.40 5.80 -10.93
N TYR A 140 15.32 5.90 -10.19
CA TYR A 140 15.37 6.20 -8.76
C TYR A 140 14.95 5.04 -7.87
N ILE A 141 14.74 3.87 -8.46
CA ILE A 141 14.36 2.68 -7.70
C ILE A 141 15.53 2.29 -6.81
N ARG A 142 15.25 2.17 -5.50
CA ARG A 142 16.22 1.72 -4.50
C ARG A 142 16.09 0.23 -4.23
N GLY A 143 14.94 -0.33 -4.52
CA GLY A 143 14.60 -1.73 -4.35
C GLY A 143 13.16 -1.93 -3.86
N PHE A 144 12.84 -3.18 -3.57
CA PHE A 144 11.48 -3.60 -3.25
C PHE A 144 11.42 -4.40 -1.95
N GLY A 145 10.43 -4.08 -1.12
CA GLY A 145 9.99 -4.93 -0.03
C GLY A 145 8.91 -5.88 -0.54
N VAL A 146 9.08 -7.18 -0.31
CA VAL A 146 8.19 -8.23 -0.80
C VAL A 146 7.44 -8.87 0.37
N PRO A 147 6.25 -8.34 0.74
CA PRO A 147 5.46 -8.90 1.83
C PRO A 147 5.04 -10.33 1.52
N LYS A 148 5.13 -11.21 2.51
CA LYS A 148 4.60 -12.58 2.42
C LYS A 148 3.15 -12.59 2.90
N TYR A 149 2.24 -12.15 2.03
CA TYR A 149 0.81 -12.17 2.36
C TYR A 149 0.32 -13.58 2.67
N PRO A 150 -0.57 -13.76 3.69
CA PRO A 150 -1.22 -15.03 3.92
C PRO A 150 -1.96 -15.51 2.67
N ALA A 151 -1.83 -16.79 2.37
CA ALA A 151 -2.44 -17.38 1.17
C ALA A 151 -3.99 -17.32 1.18
N ASP A 152 -4.58 -17.21 2.36
CA ASP A 152 -6.02 -17.10 2.58
C ASP A 152 -6.57 -15.66 2.50
N LYS A 153 -5.69 -14.66 2.46
CA LYS A 153 -6.08 -13.27 2.18
C LYS A 153 -6.07 -12.99 0.68
N THR A 154 -6.97 -13.67 0.00
CA THR A 154 -7.18 -13.46 -1.44
C THR A 154 -7.87 -12.11 -1.65
N VAL A 155 -7.30 -11.26 -2.48
CA VAL A 155 -8.02 -10.11 -3.02
C VAL A 155 -9.09 -10.65 -3.96
N LEU A 156 -10.33 -10.61 -3.52
CA LEU A 156 -11.45 -11.08 -4.33
C LEU A 156 -11.70 -10.10 -5.49
N THR A 157 -11.68 -10.63 -6.69
CA THR A 157 -11.89 -9.89 -7.92
C THR A 157 -13.03 -10.47 -8.73
N ARG A 158 -13.51 -9.71 -9.72
CA ARG A 158 -14.55 -10.19 -10.63
C ARG A 158 -14.09 -11.44 -11.37
N GLY A 159 -14.89 -12.50 -11.27
CA GLY A 159 -14.61 -13.82 -11.83
C GLY A 159 -14.21 -14.87 -10.79
N ASP A 160 -13.80 -14.43 -9.59
CA ASP A 160 -13.47 -15.34 -8.49
C ASP A 160 -14.69 -16.12 -8.03
N LYS A 161 -14.46 -17.35 -7.58
CA LYS A 161 -15.50 -18.25 -7.05
C LYS A 161 -15.01 -18.95 -5.78
N GLY A 162 -15.94 -19.28 -4.91
CA GLY A 162 -15.67 -20.07 -3.72
C GLY A 162 -16.18 -19.46 -2.43
N GLU A 163 -15.92 -20.13 -1.31
CA GLU A 163 -16.44 -19.78 0.01
C GLU A 163 -16.09 -18.35 0.46
N ALA A 164 -14.89 -17.85 0.10
CA ALA A 164 -14.49 -16.48 0.42
C ALA A 164 -15.40 -15.44 -0.24
N VAL A 165 -15.88 -15.71 -1.47
CA VAL A 165 -16.85 -14.84 -2.15
C VAL A 165 -18.20 -14.92 -1.46
N GLY A 166 -18.64 -16.11 -1.06
CA GLY A 166 -19.88 -16.31 -0.31
C GLY A 166 -19.88 -15.50 0.99
N LYS A 167 -18.81 -15.58 1.77
CA LYS A 167 -18.63 -14.78 3.00
C LYS A 167 -18.70 -13.28 2.75
N LEU A 168 -18.12 -12.81 1.64
CA LEU A 168 -18.25 -11.40 1.25
C LEU A 168 -19.71 -11.04 0.91
N GLN A 169 -20.41 -11.91 0.19
CA GLN A 169 -21.83 -11.69 -0.16
C GLN A 169 -22.72 -11.66 1.08
N GLU A 170 -22.50 -12.58 2.04
CA GLU A 170 -23.18 -12.60 3.34
C GLU A 170 -22.92 -11.31 4.12
N PHE A 171 -21.65 -10.87 4.18
CA PHE A 171 -21.26 -9.62 4.82
C PHE A 171 -21.98 -8.41 4.18
N LEU A 172 -21.99 -8.33 2.85
CA LEU A 172 -22.67 -7.25 2.14
C LEU A 172 -24.17 -7.26 2.39
N ASN A 173 -24.80 -8.45 2.44
CA ASN A 173 -26.21 -8.59 2.79
C ASN A 173 -26.50 -8.14 4.23
N ALA A 174 -25.62 -8.43 5.18
CA ALA A 174 -25.69 -7.92 6.55
C ALA A 174 -25.54 -6.38 6.60
N CYS A 175 -24.88 -5.77 5.61
CA CYS A 175 -24.77 -4.33 5.44
C CYS A 175 -25.96 -3.70 4.67
N GLY A 176 -26.97 -4.50 4.30
CA GLY A 176 -28.21 -4.01 3.66
C GLY A 176 -28.26 -4.16 2.14
N TYR A 177 -27.30 -4.87 1.53
CA TYR A 177 -27.36 -5.23 0.10
C TYR A 177 -28.16 -6.53 -0.08
N ALA A 178 -28.81 -6.67 -1.23
CA ALA A 178 -29.59 -7.86 -1.57
C ALA A 178 -28.87 -8.65 -2.67
N LEU A 179 -27.94 -9.51 -2.25
CA LEU A 179 -27.18 -10.40 -3.14
C LEU A 179 -27.60 -11.85 -2.96
N ASP A 180 -27.63 -12.60 -4.05
CA ASP A 180 -27.60 -14.07 -3.96
C ASP A 180 -26.24 -14.50 -3.47
N VAL A 181 -26.20 -15.39 -2.44
CA VAL A 181 -24.97 -15.99 -1.94
C VAL A 181 -24.65 -17.19 -2.82
N ASP A 182 -24.18 -16.92 -4.03
CA ASP A 182 -23.89 -17.92 -5.06
C ASP A 182 -22.40 -18.30 -5.11
N ASN A 183 -21.60 -17.77 -4.20
CA ASN A 183 -20.14 -17.96 -4.16
C ASN A 183 -19.41 -17.48 -5.44
N SER A 184 -20.01 -16.59 -6.22
CA SER A 184 -19.44 -16.08 -7.48
C SER A 184 -19.32 -14.55 -7.44
N PHE A 185 -18.10 -14.03 -7.61
CA PHE A 185 -17.86 -12.59 -7.66
C PHE A 185 -18.28 -12.03 -9.03
N GLY A 186 -19.57 -11.88 -9.18
CA GLY A 186 -20.21 -11.33 -10.38
C GLY A 186 -20.31 -9.79 -10.37
N PRO A 187 -20.95 -9.22 -11.43
CA PRO A 187 -21.18 -7.78 -11.52
C PRO A 187 -22.02 -7.22 -10.35
N ALA A 188 -22.95 -8.00 -9.81
CA ALA A 188 -23.79 -7.61 -8.67
C ALA A 188 -22.95 -7.46 -7.39
N THR A 189 -22.11 -8.47 -7.10
CA THR A 189 -21.18 -8.45 -5.95
C THR A 189 -20.19 -7.29 -6.08
N GLN A 190 -19.64 -7.07 -7.28
CA GLN A 190 -18.73 -5.95 -7.53
C GLN A 190 -19.37 -4.60 -7.27
N ARG A 191 -20.62 -4.40 -7.71
CA ARG A 191 -21.38 -3.17 -7.50
C ARG A 191 -21.63 -2.92 -6.03
N ALA A 192 -22.17 -3.91 -5.32
CA ALA A 192 -22.45 -3.82 -3.89
C ALA A 192 -21.17 -3.52 -3.07
N TRP A 193 -20.07 -4.19 -3.40
CA TRP A 193 -18.79 -3.92 -2.77
C TRP A 193 -18.31 -2.47 -2.99
N ARG A 194 -18.39 -1.96 -4.20
CA ARG A 194 -18.03 -0.57 -4.50
C ARG A 194 -18.91 0.42 -3.74
N GLU A 195 -20.22 0.22 -3.74
CA GLU A 195 -21.18 1.08 -3.02
C GLU A 195 -20.90 1.04 -1.51
N TYR A 196 -20.64 -0.13 -0.93
CA TYR A 196 -20.26 -0.28 0.47
C TYR A 196 -18.99 0.51 0.79
N VAL A 197 -17.93 0.35 -0.03
CA VAL A 197 -16.66 1.05 0.17
C VAL A 197 -16.87 2.57 0.08
N TYR A 198 -17.63 3.07 -0.90
CA TYR A 198 -17.93 4.49 -1.00
C TYR A 198 -18.71 5.01 0.20
N ALA A 199 -19.76 4.31 0.62
CA ALA A 199 -20.57 4.69 1.78
C ALA A 199 -19.76 4.65 3.09
N TYR A 200 -18.83 3.69 3.23
CA TYR A 200 -17.91 3.61 4.35
C TYR A 200 -16.91 4.78 4.36
N LEU A 201 -16.31 5.08 3.20
CA LEU A 201 -15.40 6.22 3.05
C LEU A 201 -16.10 7.56 3.32
N GLU A 202 -17.34 7.76 2.86
CA GLU A 202 -18.13 8.96 3.16
C GLU A 202 -18.43 9.14 4.66
N LYS A 203 -18.61 8.03 5.40
CA LYS A 203 -18.82 8.08 6.86
C LYS A 203 -17.56 8.43 7.63
N ILE A 204 -16.40 8.02 7.11
CA ILE A 204 -15.10 8.30 7.72
C ILE A 204 -14.62 9.72 7.36
N LEU A 205 -15.04 10.24 6.20
CA LEU A 205 -14.62 11.54 5.69
C LEU A 205 -15.48 12.72 6.19
N LYS A 206 -16.52 12.46 7.00
CA LYS A 206 -17.35 13.46 7.70
C LYS A 206 -16.93 13.62 9.16
#